data_7d1ea19830247beffddb6c08f8124b96
#
_entry.id   7d1ea19830247beffddb6c08f8124b96
#
_cell.length_a   1.000
_cell.length_b   1.000
_cell.length_c   1.000
_cell.angle_alpha   90.00
_cell.angle_beta   90.00
_cell.angle_gamma   90.00
#
_symmetry.space_group_name_H-M   'P 1'
#
loop_
_entity.id
_entity.type
_entity.pdbx_description
1 polymer ?
#
loop_
_entity_poly.entity_id
_entity_poly.type
_entity_poly.pdbx_seq_one_letter_code
_entity_poly.pdbx_strand_id
1 'polypeptide(L)'
;ITSAATTCFWEGTAKQFKQHRFNIIDTPGHVDFTIEVERSLRVLDGAVVVFCGSSGVEPQSETVWRQANRYEVPRIAFINKMDRAGADFLKVIDQMQTRLGANAVPIQLAIGAEEDFKGVVDLIKMKAIYWNGDDMGTTFTEEDIPDDLKSLAEEWREKMVESAAEANEELMDKYLEEGDLLPEDIKTGLRIRTLENEIVPCLCGSAFKNKGVQTMLDAVVDFLPAPNEVKAVTGVLDNEEEGSRDSDDEAPFAGIAFKIATDPFVGSLTFVRVYSGVFNTGDSVYLPIKGKKERV
;
A
#
# COMPACT_ATOMS: atom_id res chain seq x y z
N ILE A 1 -9.13 20.23 6.34
CA ILE A 1 -8.23 19.06 6.18
C ILE A 1 -7.59 19.22 4.82
N THR A 2 -6.27 19.24 4.75
CA THR A 2 -5.51 19.32 3.50
C THR A 2 -4.77 18.01 3.29
N SER A 3 -4.74 17.50 2.07
CA SER A 3 -3.87 16.38 1.70
C SER A 3 -2.41 16.78 1.96
N ALA A 4 -1.61 15.88 2.52
CA ALA A 4 -0.20 16.09 2.79
C ALA A 4 0.67 15.19 1.92
N ALA A 5 1.86 15.68 1.54
CA ALA A 5 2.88 14.86 0.91
C ALA A 5 4.13 14.92 1.80
N THR A 6 4.65 13.75 2.14
CA THR A 6 5.84 13.62 2.98
C THR A 6 6.73 12.48 2.49
N THR A 7 7.97 12.49 2.92
CA THR A 7 8.93 11.44 2.59
C THR A 7 9.42 10.77 3.85
N CYS A 8 9.51 9.45 3.84
CA CYS A 8 10.21 8.69 4.88
C CYS A 8 11.15 7.66 4.24
N PHE A 9 12.05 7.13 5.06
CA PHE A 9 13.00 6.10 4.66
C PHE A 9 12.75 4.85 5.50
N TRP A 10 12.78 3.69 4.86
CA TRP A 10 12.51 2.42 5.49
C TRP A 10 13.49 1.34 5.05
N GLU A 11 13.98 0.55 6.00
CA GLU A 11 14.92 -0.55 5.80
C GLU A 11 14.34 -1.90 6.24
N GLY A 12 13.08 -1.91 6.66
CA GLY A 12 12.39 -3.07 7.21
C GLY A 12 12.36 -3.09 8.73
N THR A 13 11.36 -3.77 9.28
CA THR A 13 11.18 -3.96 10.72
C THR A 13 12.39 -4.62 11.37
N ALA A 14 13.01 -5.59 10.69
CA ALA A 14 14.24 -6.28 11.10
C ALA A 14 15.48 -5.83 10.28
N LYS A 15 15.41 -4.68 9.59
CA LYS A 15 16.44 -4.18 8.67
C LYS A 15 16.78 -5.15 7.54
N GLN A 16 15.80 -5.90 7.08
CA GLN A 16 15.96 -6.93 6.04
C GLN A 16 16.01 -6.36 4.62
N PHE A 17 15.67 -5.10 4.43
CA PHE A 17 15.68 -4.44 3.12
C PHE A 17 16.86 -3.47 2.98
N LYS A 18 17.25 -3.18 1.75
CA LYS A 18 18.00 -1.96 1.45
C LYS A 18 17.11 -0.75 1.78
N GLN A 19 17.73 0.41 2.03
CA GLN A 19 16.97 1.61 2.33
C GLN A 19 16.05 1.99 1.15
N HIS A 20 14.74 2.01 1.40
CA HIS A 20 13.72 2.48 0.49
C HIS A 20 13.28 3.89 0.86
N ARG A 21 13.08 4.73 -0.15
CA ARG A 21 12.47 6.05 0.01
C ARG A 21 10.98 5.95 -0.32
N PHE A 22 10.14 6.25 0.64
CA PHE A 22 8.69 6.32 0.47
C PHE A 22 8.26 7.77 0.33
N ASN A 23 7.59 8.09 -0.77
CA ASN A 23 6.90 9.36 -0.95
C ASN A 23 5.42 9.11 -0.68
N ILE A 24 4.97 9.54 0.49
CA ILE A 24 3.61 9.30 0.98
C ILE A 24 2.74 10.48 0.61
N ILE A 25 1.63 10.21 -0.07
CA ILE A 25 0.56 11.18 -0.34
C ILE A 25 -0.62 10.78 0.54
N ASP A 26 -0.83 11.54 1.63
CA ASP A 26 -1.98 11.35 2.50
C ASP A 26 -3.20 12.03 1.88
N THR A 27 -4.26 11.26 1.66
CA THR A 27 -5.51 11.74 1.10
C THR A 27 -6.64 11.61 2.12
N PRO A 28 -7.39 12.69 2.39
CA PRO A 28 -8.52 12.61 3.30
C PRO A 28 -9.63 11.74 2.70
N GLY A 29 -10.23 10.87 3.53
CA GLY A 29 -11.33 9.98 3.12
C GLY A 29 -12.71 10.64 3.06
N HIS A 30 -12.82 11.95 3.20
CA HIS A 30 -14.11 12.65 3.21
C HIS A 30 -14.61 12.95 1.80
N VAL A 31 -15.91 12.84 1.57
CA VAL A 31 -16.56 13.02 0.24
C VAL A 31 -16.27 14.37 -0.43
N ASP A 32 -16.06 15.43 0.36
CA ASP A 32 -15.74 16.75 -0.16
C ASP A 32 -14.38 16.82 -0.88
N PHE A 33 -13.52 15.82 -0.67
CA PHE A 33 -12.16 15.74 -1.23
C PHE A 33 -12.02 14.72 -2.36
N THR A 34 -13.12 14.29 -2.97
CA THR A 34 -13.16 13.28 -4.04
C THR A 34 -12.22 13.62 -5.20
N ILE A 35 -12.16 14.91 -5.61
CA ILE A 35 -11.29 15.38 -6.69
C ILE A 35 -9.80 15.28 -6.30
N GLU A 36 -9.47 15.56 -5.03
CA GLU A 36 -8.09 15.45 -4.53
C GLU A 36 -7.64 14.00 -4.47
N VAL A 37 -8.53 13.09 -4.07
CA VAL A 37 -8.29 11.65 -4.10
C VAL A 37 -8.05 11.19 -5.53
N GLU A 38 -8.88 11.60 -6.49
CA GLU A 38 -8.74 11.22 -7.89
C GLU A 38 -7.43 11.73 -8.51
N ARG A 39 -7.03 12.96 -8.22
CA ARG A 39 -5.74 13.51 -8.65
C ARG A 39 -4.56 12.74 -8.06
N SER A 40 -4.66 12.34 -6.81
CA SER A 40 -3.63 11.53 -6.14
C SER A 40 -3.54 10.13 -6.76
N LEU A 41 -4.66 9.44 -6.95
CA LEU A 41 -4.70 8.11 -7.56
C LEU A 41 -4.02 8.07 -8.94
N ARG A 42 -4.09 9.16 -9.70
CA ARG A 42 -3.46 9.26 -11.02
C ARG A 42 -1.92 9.21 -10.97
N VAL A 43 -1.32 9.54 -9.85
CA VAL A 43 0.14 9.64 -9.69
C VAL A 43 0.71 8.61 -8.72
N LEU A 44 -0.11 7.74 -8.14
CA LEU A 44 0.33 6.69 -7.22
C LEU A 44 0.87 5.49 -7.99
N ASP A 45 1.95 4.88 -7.47
CA ASP A 45 2.42 3.57 -7.89
C ASP A 45 1.66 2.46 -7.18
N GLY A 46 1.32 2.66 -5.93
CA GLY A 46 0.53 1.75 -5.11
C GLY A 46 -0.22 2.51 -4.01
N ALA A 47 -1.14 1.86 -3.34
CA ALA A 47 -1.95 2.45 -2.29
C ALA A 47 -2.03 1.57 -1.03
N VAL A 48 -2.06 2.21 0.12
CA VAL A 48 -2.48 1.61 1.38
C VAL A 48 -3.89 2.12 1.70
N VAL A 49 -4.88 1.26 1.60
CA VAL A 49 -6.26 1.61 1.95
C VAL A 49 -6.47 1.33 3.43
N VAL A 50 -6.80 2.37 4.19
CA VAL A 50 -6.97 2.27 5.64
C VAL A 50 -8.44 2.15 6.00
N PHE A 51 -8.83 1.03 6.59
CA PHE A 51 -10.17 0.80 7.15
C PHE A 51 -10.15 0.94 8.67
N CYS A 52 -11.29 1.30 9.24
CA CYS A 52 -11.46 1.32 10.69
C CYS A 52 -11.91 -0.06 11.18
N GLY A 53 -11.20 -0.66 12.15
CA GLY A 53 -11.55 -1.97 12.69
C GLY A 53 -12.96 -2.05 13.30
N SER A 54 -13.45 -0.94 13.86
CA SER A 54 -14.80 -0.90 14.45
C SER A 54 -15.91 -0.52 13.47
N SER A 55 -15.67 0.44 12.56
CA SER A 55 -16.66 0.87 11.56
C SER A 55 -16.68 0.01 10.31
N GLY A 56 -15.55 -0.59 9.95
CA GLY A 56 -15.41 -1.40 8.74
C GLY A 56 -15.45 -0.59 7.46
N VAL A 57 -16.15 -1.13 6.45
CA VAL A 57 -16.34 -0.49 5.15
C VAL A 57 -17.46 0.53 5.24
N GLU A 58 -17.14 1.78 4.98
CA GLU A 58 -18.09 2.92 4.97
C GLU A 58 -18.38 3.35 3.52
N PRO A 59 -19.45 4.14 3.26
CA PRO A 59 -19.78 4.60 1.90
C PRO A 59 -18.65 5.36 1.20
N GLN A 60 -17.84 6.12 1.97
CA GLN A 60 -16.65 6.79 1.43
C GLN A 60 -15.61 5.78 0.95
N SER A 61 -15.43 4.68 1.67
CA SER A 61 -14.53 3.58 1.28
C SER A 61 -14.92 2.99 -0.07
N GLU A 62 -16.22 2.80 -0.31
CA GLU A 62 -16.74 2.28 -1.59
C GLU A 62 -16.45 3.24 -2.77
N THR A 63 -16.56 4.54 -2.53
CA THR A 63 -16.27 5.55 -3.56
C THR A 63 -14.79 5.57 -3.94
N VAL A 64 -13.90 5.62 -2.94
CA VAL A 64 -12.44 5.61 -3.16
C VAL A 64 -12.00 4.28 -3.78
N TRP A 65 -12.61 3.16 -3.37
CA TRP A 65 -12.32 1.84 -3.91
C TRP A 65 -12.63 1.76 -5.42
N ARG A 66 -13.80 2.25 -5.84
CA ARG A 66 -14.17 2.31 -7.26
C ARG A 66 -13.23 3.19 -8.08
N GLN A 67 -12.79 4.33 -7.51
CA GLN A 67 -11.80 5.18 -8.16
C GLN A 67 -10.45 4.47 -8.31
N ALA A 68 -9.97 3.79 -7.26
CA ALA A 68 -8.73 3.03 -7.31
C ALA A 68 -8.79 1.87 -8.33
N ASN A 69 -9.95 1.21 -8.48
CA ASN A 69 -10.19 0.23 -9.55
C ASN A 69 -10.07 0.86 -10.95
N ARG A 70 -10.65 2.04 -11.14
CA ARG A 70 -10.60 2.74 -12.43
C ARG A 70 -9.19 3.10 -12.86
N TYR A 71 -8.31 3.41 -11.92
CA TYR A 71 -6.91 3.75 -12.17
C TYR A 71 -5.98 2.54 -12.07
N GLU A 72 -6.52 1.34 -11.88
CA GLU A 72 -5.75 0.09 -11.76
C GLU A 72 -4.59 0.17 -10.74
N VAL A 73 -4.79 0.89 -9.63
CA VAL A 73 -3.76 1.09 -8.61
C VAL A 73 -3.65 -0.16 -7.74
N PRO A 74 -2.50 -0.87 -7.74
CA PRO A 74 -2.24 -1.97 -6.82
C PRO A 74 -2.34 -1.50 -5.38
N ARG A 75 -2.91 -2.33 -4.49
CA ARG A 75 -3.16 -1.89 -3.12
C ARG A 75 -3.06 -3.00 -2.10
N ILE A 76 -2.70 -2.59 -0.89
CA ILE A 76 -2.84 -3.39 0.32
C ILE A 76 -3.87 -2.72 1.23
N ALA A 77 -4.49 -3.47 2.13
CA ALA A 77 -5.44 -2.94 3.11
C ALA A 77 -4.85 -3.00 4.52
N PHE A 78 -4.98 -1.91 5.26
CA PHE A 78 -4.61 -1.84 6.67
C PHE A 78 -5.82 -1.55 7.54
N ILE A 79 -6.23 -2.54 8.33
CA ILE A 79 -7.33 -2.42 9.26
C ILE A 79 -6.81 -1.81 10.56
N ASN A 80 -7.01 -0.50 10.69
CA ASN A 80 -6.51 0.35 11.77
C ASN A 80 -7.49 0.44 12.93
N LYS A 81 -7.02 0.95 14.05
CA LYS A 81 -7.79 1.16 15.27
C LYS A 81 -8.31 -0.13 15.88
N MET A 82 -7.49 -1.19 15.83
CA MET A 82 -7.82 -2.47 16.46
C MET A 82 -7.94 -2.39 17.99
N ASP A 83 -7.45 -1.30 18.58
CA ASP A 83 -7.56 -0.95 20.00
C ASP A 83 -8.88 -0.28 20.40
N ARG A 84 -9.80 -0.03 19.45
CA ARG A 84 -11.11 0.58 19.72
C ARG A 84 -12.18 -0.46 20.02
N ALA A 85 -13.15 -0.07 20.86
CA ALA A 85 -14.34 -0.86 21.14
C ALA A 85 -15.09 -1.23 19.84
N GLY A 86 -15.47 -2.49 19.71
CA GLY A 86 -16.13 -3.05 18.52
C GLY A 86 -15.19 -3.35 17.36
N ALA A 87 -13.87 -3.29 17.53
CA ALA A 87 -12.91 -3.64 16.49
C ALA A 87 -12.90 -5.15 16.25
N ASP A 88 -13.06 -5.54 14.98
CA ASP A 88 -13.06 -6.93 14.52
C ASP A 88 -12.44 -7.00 13.11
N PHE A 89 -11.24 -7.60 13.05
CA PHE A 89 -10.48 -7.71 11.81
C PHE A 89 -11.21 -8.55 10.76
N LEU A 90 -11.65 -9.74 11.12
CA LEU A 90 -12.26 -10.69 10.18
C LEU A 90 -13.62 -10.21 9.68
N LYS A 91 -14.37 -9.48 10.50
CA LYS A 91 -15.60 -8.82 10.08
C LYS A 91 -15.33 -7.76 9.00
N VAL A 92 -14.24 -7.00 9.10
CA VAL A 92 -13.88 -6.02 8.06
C VAL A 92 -13.45 -6.73 6.77
N ILE A 93 -12.73 -7.84 6.86
CA ILE A 93 -12.40 -8.69 5.69
C ILE A 93 -13.67 -9.17 4.98
N ASP A 94 -14.64 -9.70 5.70
CA ASP A 94 -15.95 -10.11 5.15
C ASP A 94 -16.66 -8.93 4.46
N GLN A 95 -16.66 -7.76 5.07
CA GLN A 95 -17.24 -6.55 4.45
C GLN A 95 -16.49 -6.11 3.18
N MET A 96 -15.18 -6.26 3.13
CA MET A 96 -14.42 -5.97 1.90
C MET A 96 -14.82 -6.91 0.77
N GLN A 97 -15.02 -8.19 1.06
CA GLN A 97 -15.49 -9.18 0.09
C GLN A 97 -16.93 -8.90 -0.35
N THR A 98 -17.84 -8.71 0.59
CA THR A 98 -19.28 -8.60 0.31
C THR A 98 -19.72 -7.25 -0.25
N ARG A 99 -19.11 -6.13 0.20
CA ARG A 99 -19.50 -4.77 -0.20
C ARG A 99 -18.62 -4.17 -1.30
N LEU A 100 -17.32 -4.51 -1.32
CA LEU A 100 -16.38 -3.98 -2.30
C LEU A 100 -16.12 -4.97 -3.45
N GLY A 101 -16.53 -6.23 -3.31
CA GLY A 101 -16.18 -7.32 -4.24
C GLY A 101 -14.68 -7.57 -4.29
N ALA A 102 -13.96 -7.22 -3.22
CA ALA A 102 -12.52 -7.37 -3.15
C ALA A 102 -12.12 -8.81 -2.83
N ASN A 103 -11.12 -9.34 -3.53
CA ASN A 103 -10.46 -10.58 -3.11
C ASN A 103 -9.46 -10.26 -1.99
N ALA A 104 -9.98 -10.07 -0.78
CA ALA A 104 -9.22 -9.73 0.40
C ALA A 104 -8.50 -10.96 0.96
N VAL A 105 -7.18 -10.92 1.03
CA VAL A 105 -6.33 -12.02 1.53
C VAL A 105 -5.63 -11.58 2.82
N PRO A 106 -6.10 -12.01 4.00
CA PRO A 106 -5.38 -11.79 5.25
C PRO A 106 -3.98 -12.40 5.21
N ILE A 107 -2.97 -11.59 5.48
CA ILE A 107 -1.59 -12.03 5.68
C ILE A 107 -1.18 -11.94 7.15
N GLN A 108 -2.08 -11.42 7.97
CA GLN A 108 -1.95 -11.34 9.42
C GLN A 108 -3.29 -11.63 10.09
N LEU A 109 -3.25 -11.99 11.37
CA LEU A 109 -4.41 -12.00 12.26
C LEU A 109 -4.15 -11.13 13.48
N ALA A 110 -5.20 -10.57 14.07
CA ALA A 110 -5.08 -9.79 15.30
C ALA A 110 -4.88 -10.71 16.53
N ILE A 111 -3.99 -10.34 17.43
CA ILE A 111 -3.85 -10.94 18.76
C ILE A 111 -4.56 -10.05 19.76
N GLY A 112 -5.72 -10.51 20.22
CA GLY A 112 -6.64 -9.71 21.00
C GLY A 112 -7.39 -8.67 20.16
N ALA A 113 -8.30 -7.97 20.79
CA ALA A 113 -9.09 -6.89 20.20
C ALA A 113 -9.37 -5.82 21.24
N GLU A 114 -9.75 -4.63 20.82
CA GLU A 114 -10.08 -3.52 21.70
C GLU A 114 -8.92 -3.17 22.65
N GLU A 115 -9.19 -3.00 23.94
CA GLU A 115 -8.15 -2.71 24.94
C GLU A 115 -7.11 -3.83 25.06
N ASP A 116 -7.50 -5.06 24.73
CA ASP A 116 -6.65 -6.25 24.76
C ASP A 116 -5.86 -6.48 23.46
N PHE A 117 -5.89 -5.57 22.50
CA PHE A 117 -5.09 -5.67 21.28
C PHE A 117 -3.58 -5.59 21.61
N LYS A 118 -2.87 -6.70 21.48
CA LYS A 118 -1.47 -6.84 21.89
C LYS A 118 -0.49 -6.84 20.72
N GLY A 119 -0.87 -7.45 19.61
CA GLY A 119 0.02 -7.66 18.46
C GLY A 119 -0.69 -8.33 17.31
N VAL A 120 0.08 -8.98 16.44
CA VAL A 120 -0.43 -9.69 15.27
C VAL A 120 0.23 -11.06 15.11
N VAL A 121 -0.47 -11.99 14.48
CA VAL A 121 0.12 -13.22 13.94
C VAL A 121 0.52 -12.94 12.50
N ASP A 122 1.77 -13.14 12.17
CA ASP A 122 2.27 -13.17 10.79
C ASP A 122 2.00 -14.55 10.20
N LEU A 123 1.10 -14.63 9.22
CA LEU A 123 0.71 -15.90 8.59
C LEU A 123 1.76 -16.44 7.62
N ILE A 124 2.66 -15.58 7.12
CA ILE A 124 3.75 -15.99 6.24
C ILE A 124 4.82 -16.73 7.03
N LYS A 125 5.21 -16.17 8.18
CA LYS A 125 6.22 -16.76 9.06
C LYS A 125 5.66 -17.74 10.10
N MET A 126 4.36 -17.71 10.34
CA MET A 126 3.68 -18.41 11.44
C MET A 126 4.29 -18.07 12.81
N LYS A 127 4.40 -16.78 13.09
CA LYS A 127 4.89 -16.22 14.35
C LYS A 127 3.99 -15.10 14.85
N ALA A 128 3.92 -14.97 16.18
CA ALA A 128 3.29 -13.84 16.84
C ALA A 128 4.29 -12.69 16.96
N ILE A 129 3.87 -11.47 16.64
CA ILE A 129 4.67 -10.25 16.71
C ILE A 129 4.04 -9.31 17.73
N TYR A 130 4.85 -8.87 18.69
CA TYR A 130 4.48 -7.94 19.75
C TYR A 130 5.42 -6.73 19.73
N TRP A 131 4.86 -5.52 19.75
CA TRP A 131 5.63 -4.28 19.81
C TRP A 131 5.70 -3.74 21.22
N ASN A 132 6.87 -3.22 21.60
CA ASN A 132 7.05 -2.54 22.86
C ASN A 132 6.37 -1.17 22.84
N GLY A 133 5.48 -0.92 23.79
CA GLY A 133 4.76 0.36 23.89
C GLY A 133 5.63 1.52 24.40
N ASP A 134 6.67 1.22 25.18
CA ASP A 134 7.49 2.23 25.86
C ASP A 134 8.45 2.96 24.88
N ASP A 135 8.76 2.36 23.74
CA ASP A 135 9.65 2.91 22.72
C ASP A 135 8.94 3.28 21.41
N MET A 136 7.64 3.49 21.49
CA MET A 136 6.77 3.79 20.33
C MET A 136 6.79 2.71 19.23
N GLY A 137 6.99 1.45 19.62
CA GLY A 137 7.00 0.31 18.70
C GLY A 137 8.29 0.17 17.88
N THR A 138 9.38 0.79 18.33
CA THR A 138 10.70 0.67 17.67
C THR A 138 11.28 -0.74 17.84
N THR A 139 11.04 -1.36 19.00
CA THR A 139 11.43 -2.76 19.24
C THR A 139 10.21 -3.68 19.22
N PHE A 140 10.45 -4.91 18.81
CA PHE A 140 9.44 -5.95 18.73
C PHE A 140 10.01 -7.29 19.17
N THR A 141 9.13 -8.23 19.54
CA THR A 141 9.48 -9.64 19.79
C THR A 141 8.72 -10.52 18.82
N GLU A 142 9.37 -11.59 18.37
CA GLU A 142 8.72 -12.70 17.64
C GLU A 142 8.61 -13.89 18.60
N GLU A 143 7.40 -14.39 18.75
CA GLU A 143 7.08 -15.48 19.69
C GLU A 143 6.29 -16.58 18.98
N ASP A 144 6.07 -17.70 19.65
CA ASP A 144 5.16 -18.71 19.14
C ASP A 144 3.71 -18.20 19.19
N ILE A 145 2.90 -18.66 18.24
CA ILE A 145 1.49 -18.29 18.17
C ILE A 145 0.79 -18.78 19.44
N PRO A 146 -0.03 -17.94 20.10
CA PRO A 146 -0.86 -18.36 21.23
C PRO A 146 -1.71 -19.60 20.91
N ASP A 147 -1.83 -20.53 21.84
CA ASP A 147 -2.50 -21.82 21.59
C ASP A 147 -3.94 -21.67 21.12
N ASP A 148 -4.65 -20.68 21.61
CA ASP A 148 -6.02 -20.36 21.23
C ASP A 148 -6.16 -19.81 19.81
N LEU A 149 -5.08 -19.32 19.20
CA LEU A 149 -5.06 -18.80 17.84
C LEU A 149 -4.42 -19.76 16.81
N LYS A 150 -3.78 -20.84 17.24
CA LYS A 150 -3.06 -21.75 16.34
C LYS A 150 -3.96 -22.31 15.24
N SER A 151 -5.11 -22.87 15.58
CA SER A 151 -6.04 -23.46 14.62
C SER A 151 -6.57 -22.42 13.62
N LEU A 152 -6.88 -21.22 14.09
CA LEU A 152 -7.32 -20.12 13.23
C LEU A 152 -6.20 -19.65 12.31
N ALA A 153 -4.97 -19.57 12.82
CA ALA A 153 -3.80 -19.19 12.03
C ALA A 153 -3.49 -20.22 10.93
N GLU A 154 -3.59 -21.52 11.24
CA GLU A 154 -3.44 -22.60 10.27
C GLU A 154 -4.49 -22.52 9.16
N GLU A 155 -5.76 -22.32 9.50
CA GLU A 155 -6.85 -22.16 8.52
C GLU A 155 -6.62 -20.96 7.57
N TRP A 156 -6.26 -19.80 8.12
CA TRP A 156 -6.03 -18.62 7.30
C TRP A 156 -4.72 -18.67 6.53
N ARG A 157 -3.70 -19.35 7.06
CA ARG A 157 -2.48 -19.62 6.32
C ARG A 157 -2.77 -20.48 5.09
N GLU A 158 -3.53 -21.56 5.22
CA GLU A 158 -3.89 -22.43 4.10
C GLU A 158 -4.55 -21.62 2.97
N LYS A 159 -5.56 -20.79 3.29
CA LYS A 159 -6.22 -19.91 2.32
C LYS A 159 -5.27 -18.90 1.67
N MET A 160 -4.33 -18.35 2.43
CA MET A 160 -3.33 -17.40 1.92
C MET A 160 -2.34 -18.11 0.99
N VAL A 161 -1.85 -19.30 1.36
CA VAL A 161 -0.91 -20.09 0.56
C VAL A 161 -1.57 -20.54 -0.76
N GLU A 162 -2.81 -21.01 -0.71
CA GLU A 162 -3.60 -21.35 -1.89
C GLU A 162 -3.72 -20.12 -2.83
N SER A 163 -4.06 -18.97 -2.26
CA SER A 163 -4.11 -17.72 -3.03
C SER A 163 -2.76 -17.33 -3.64
N ALA A 164 -1.64 -17.56 -2.96
CA ALA A 164 -0.31 -17.31 -3.52
C ALA A 164 0.04 -18.29 -4.63
N ALA A 165 -0.32 -19.56 -4.49
CA ALA A 165 -0.07 -20.62 -5.48
C ALA A 165 -0.76 -20.36 -6.82
N GLU A 166 -1.95 -19.76 -6.81
CA GLU A 166 -2.70 -19.39 -8.01
C GLU A 166 -2.03 -18.34 -8.90
N ALA A 167 -0.89 -17.77 -8.50
CA ALA A 167 -0.18 -16.73 -9.27
C ALA A 167 0.41 -17.27 -10.57
N ASN A 168 0.89 -18.50 -10.59
CA ASN A 168 1.44 -19.15 -11.80
C ASN A 168 1.53 -20.67 -11.63
N GLU A 169 1.80 -21.38 -12.75
CA GLU A 169 1.89 -22.83 -12.77
C GLU A 169 3.03 -23.38 -11.88
N GLU A 170 4.17 -22.70 -11.81
CA GLU A 170 5.32 -23.15 -10.99
C GLU A 170 4.96 -23.19 -9.50
N LEU A 171 4.31 -22.15 -8.98
CA LEU A 171 3.90 -22.09 -7.59
C LEU A 171 2.76 -23.07 -7.29
N MET A 172 1.86 -23.25 -8.24
CA MET A 172 0.77 -24.22 -8.11
C MET A 172 1.32 -25.65 -8.05
N ASP A 173 2.27 -26.00 -8.92
CA ASP A 173 2.90 -27.32 -8.91
C ASP A 173 3.62 -27.59 -7.59
N LYS A 174 4.40 -26.63 -7.08
CA LYS A 174 5.04 -26.75 -5.77
C LYS A 174 4.03 -26.98 -4.63
N TYR A 175 2.94 -26.21 -4.65
CA TYR A 175 1.88 -26.34 -3.65
C TYR A 175 1.20 -27.70 -3.70
N LEU A 176 0.91 -28.22 -4.90
CA LEU A 176 0.28 -29.54 -5.07
C LEU A 176 1.22 -30.70 -4.67
N GLU A 177 2.52 -30.55 -4.85
CA GLU A 177 3.53 -31.56 -4.50
C GLU A 177 3.84 -31.56 -2.98
N GLU A 178 3.99 -30.40 -2.37
CA GLU A 178 4.48 -30.25 -0.99
C GLU A 178 3.37 -29.95 0.04
N GLY A 179 2.20 -29.50 -0.42
CA GLY A 179 1.06 -29.11 0.45
C GLY A 179 1.25 -27.76 1.16
N ASP A 180 2.38 -27.08 0.96
CA ASP A 180 2.69 -25.72 1.47
C ASP A 180 3.70 -25.05 0.54
N LEU A 181 3.93 -23.75 0.73
CA LEU A 181 4.94 -22.95 0.05
C LEU A 181 5.93 -22.34 1.03
N LEU A 182 7.16 -22.16 0.60
CA LEU A 182 8.15 -21.41 1.38
C LEU A 182 7.75 -19.93 1.50
N PRO A 183 8.14 -19.24 2.57
CA PRO A 183 7.81 -17.83 2.77
C PRO A 183 8.13 -16.92 1.58
N GLU A 184 9.23 -17.16 0.88
CA GLU A 184 9.63 -16.38 -0.30
C GLU A 184 8.74 -16.66 -1.51
N ASP A 185 8.32 -17.93 -1.71
CA ASP A 185 7.36 -18.31 -2.75
C ASP A 185 5.98 -17.70 -2.47
N ILE A 186 5.52 -17.71 -1.21
CA ILE A 186 4.28 -17.05 -0.79
C ILE A 186 4.33 -15.55 -1.12
N LYS A 187 5.41 -14.86 -0.72
CA LYS A 187 5.56 -13.43 -1.03
C LYS A 187 5.56 -13.16 -2.52
N THR A 188 6.26 -14.00 -3.30
CA THR A 188 6.31 -13.88 -4.76
C THR A 188 4.91 -14.02 -5.37
N GLY A 189 4.16 -15.04 -4.99
CA GLY A 189 2.81 -15.27 -5.49
C GLY A 189 1.84 -14.15 -5.12
N LEU A 190 1.83 -13.73 -3.84
CA LEU A 190 1.01 -12.62 -3.38
C LEU A 190 1.37 -11.30 -4.09
N ARG A 191 2.68 -11.03 -4.32
CA ARG A 191 3.12 -9.84 -5.04
C ARG A 191 2.60 -9.82 -6.48
N ILE A 192 2.80 -10.90 -7.24
CA ILE A 192 2.32 -11.01 -8.63
C ILE A 192 0.83 -10.66 -8.69
N ARG A 193 0.01 -11.33 -7.91
CA ARG A 193 -1.43 -11.13 -7.90
C ARG A 193 -1.87 -9.75 -7.40
N THR A 194 -1.11 -9.16 -6.47
CA THR A 194 -1.37 -7.79 -6.01
C THR A 194 -1.11 -6.78 -7.12
N LEU A 195 -0.01 -6.93 -7.85
CA LEU A 195 0.35 -6.03 -8.97
C LEU A 195 -0.64 -6.13 -10.13
N GLU A 196 -1.24 -7.32 -10.33
CA GLU A 196 -2.29 -7.55 -11.32
C GLU A 196 -3.69 -7.14 -10.83
N ASN A 197 -3.80 -6.60 -9.61
CA ASN A 197 -5.06 -6.21 -8.96
C ASN A 197 -6.06 -7.37 -8.75
N GLU A 198 -5.59 -8.61 -8.69
CA GLU A 198 -6.42 -9.77 -8.45
C GLU A 198 -6.75 -9.99 -6.98
N ILE A 199 -5.82 -9.65 -6.09
CA ILE A 199 -5.97 -9.77 -4.65
C ILE A 199 -5.59 -8.48 -3.93
N VAL A 200 -6.00 -8.40 -2.67
CA VAL A 200 -5.61 -7.32 -1.76
C VAL A 200 -5.08 -7.93 -0.47
N PRO A 201 -3.75 -7.92 -0.24
CA PRO A 201 -3.19 -8.34 1.04
C PRO A 201 -3.70 -7.45 2.18
N CYS A 202 -4.16 -8.09 3.26
CA CYS A 202 -4.78 -7.40 4.39
C CYS A 202 -3.99 -7.59 5.67
N LEU A 203 -3.72 -6.46 6.33
CA LEU A 203 -3.01 -6.38 7.60
C LEU A 203 -3.85 -5.63 8.63
N CYS A 204 -3.47 -5.73 9.89
CA CYS A 204 -4.15 -5.01 10.95
C CYS A 204 -3.19 -4.38 11.96
N GLY A 205 -3.71 -3.40 12.70
CA GLY A 205 -2.92 -2.73 13.73
C GLY A 205 -3.65 -1.59 14.42
N SER A 206 -2.90 -0.87 15.23
CA SER A 206 -3.30 0.37 15.83
C SER A 206 -2.18 1.41 15.64
N ALA A 207 -2.36 2.32 14.68
CA ALA A 207 -1.39 3.36 14.42
C ALA A 207 -1.19 4.28 15.65
N PHE A 208 -2.26 4.55 16.40
CA PHE A 208 -2.19 5.34 17.62
C PHE A 208 -1.32 4.68 18.72
N LYS A 209 -1.29 3.36 18.77
CA LYS A 209 -0.48 2.56 19.71
C LYS A 209 0.89 2.16 19.11
N ASN A 210 1.22 2.60 17.89
CA ASN A 210 2.42 2.21 17.15
C ASN A 210 2.59 0.70 16.99
N LYS A 211 1.48 -0.03 16.80
CA LYS A 211 1.45 -1.49 16.62
C LYS A 211 0.99 -1.84 15.21
N GLY A 212 1.79 -2.59 14.45
CA GLY A 212 1.45 -3.07 13.12
C GLY A 212 1.79 -2.12 11.98
N VAL A 213 2.15 -0.86 12.23
CA VAL A 213 2.58 0.10 11.19
C VAL A 213 3.90 -0.35 10.56
N GLN A 214 4.78 -0.91 11.35
CA GLN A 214 6.08 -1.42 10.91
C GLN A 214 5.92 -2.54 9.89
N THR A 215 5.11 -3.54 10.18
CA THR A 215 4.82 -4.64 9.25
C THR A 215 4.00 -4.20 8.04
N MET A 216 3.19 -3.15 8.17
CA MET A 216 2.51 -2.53 7.03
C MET A 216 3.52 -1.86 6.08
N LEU A 217 4.55 -1.19 6.60
CA LEU A 217 5.63 -0.63 5.77
C LEU A 217 6.47 -1.74 5.11
N ASP A 218 6.70 -2.86 5.78
CA ASP A 218 7.32 -4.04 5.17
C ASP A 218 6.47 -4.57 4.00
N ALA A 219 5.15 -4.66 4.19
CA ALA A 219 4.23 -5.10 3.15
C ALA A 219 4.17 -4.14 1.95
N VAL A 220 4.41 -2.84 2.14
CA VAL A 220 4.56 -1.89 1.02
C VAL A 220 5.76 -2.27 0.15
N VAL A 221 6.90 -2.64 0.75
CA VAL A 221 8.08 -3.10 0.01
C VAL A 221 7.84 -4.45 -0.65
N ASP A 222 7.23 -5.39 0.09
CA ASP A 222 7.02 -6.75 -0.39
C ASP A 222 5.98 -6.84 -1.53
N PHE A 223 4.91 -6.02 -1.51
CA PHE A 223 3.74 -6.25 -2.37
C PHE A 223 3.37 -5.09 -3.30
N LEU A 224 3.84 -3.87 -3.09
CA LEU A 224 3.56 -2.74 -3.97
C LEU A 224 4.73 -2.43 -4.90
N PRO A 225 4.47 -1.87 -6.10
CA PRO A 225 5.52 -1.66 -7.08
C PRO A 225 6.37 -0.41 -6.76
N ALA A 226 7.64 -0.46 -7.15
CA ALA A 226 8.47 0.72 -7.26
C ALA A 226 8.18 1.45 -8.60
N PRO A 227 8.56 2.74 -8.74
CA PRO A 227 8.28 3.52 -9.95
C PRO A 227 8.80 2.91 -11.26
N ASN A 228 9.88 2.13 -11.20
CA ASN A 228 10.46 1.44 -12.36
C ASN A 228 9.80 0.08 -12.67
N GLU A 229 8.87 -0.36 -11.86
CA GLU A 229 8.09 -1.60 -12.05
C GLU A 229 6.68 -1.32 -12.60
N VAL A 230 6.24 -0.04 -12.59
CA VAL A 230 4.95 0.35 -13.17
C VAL A 230 5.08 0.52 -14.69
N LYS A 231 3.94 0.40 -15.39
CA LYS A 231 3.89 0.62 -16.83
C LYS A 231 4.38 2.04 -17.19
N ALA A 232 5.06 2.16 -18.33
CA ALA A 232 5.45 3.45 -18.89
C ALA A 232 4.25 4.40 -18.98
N VAL A 233 4.48 5.67 -18.64
CA VAL A 233 3.43 6.68 -18.82
C VAL A 233 3.21 6.94 -20.30
N THR A 234 1.96 6.96 -20.72
CA THR A 234 1.58 7.27 -22.10
C THR A 234 0.98 8.67 -22.21
N GLY A 235 1.15 9.28 -23.35
CA GLY A 235 0.62 10.61 -23.65
C GLY A 235 0.62 10.90 -25.13
N VAL A 236 0.10 12.07 -25.51
CA VAL A 236 0.07 12.56 -26.89
C VAL A 236 1.21 13.55 -27.08
N LEU A 237 2.02 13.34 -28.09
CA LEU A 237 3.10 14.21 -28.49
C LEU A 237 2.57 15.42 -29.29
N ASP A 238 3.42 16.42 -29.53
CA ASP A 238 3.06 17.62 -30.29
C ASP A 238 2.65 17.32 -31.75
N ASN A 239 3.04 16.19 -32.30
CA ASN A 239 2.67 15.68 -33.62
C ASN A 239 1.39 14.83 -33.64
N GLU A 240 0.62 14.84 -32.56
CA GLU A 240 -0.60 14.04 -32.34
C GLU A 240 -0.39 12.51 -32.28
N GLU A 241 0.85 12.03 -32.30
CA GLU A 241 1.16 10.61 -32.12
C GLU A 241 1.16 10.22 -30.64
N GLU A 242 0.84 8.96 -30.36
CA GLU A 242 1.01 8.42 -29.02
C GLU A 242 2.50 8.22 -28.70
N GLY A 243 2.90 8.65 -27.53
CA GLY A 243 4.25 8.48 -27.01
C GLY A 243 4.24 7.86 -25.62
N SER A 244 5.31 7.16 -25.26
CA SER A 244 5.51 6.62 -23.92
C SER A 244 6.84 7.09 -23.31
N ARG A 245 6.89 7.06 -21.99
CA ARG A 245 8.11 7.35 -21.23
C ARG A 245 8.26 6.30 -20.13
N ASP A 246 9.34 5.56 -20.19
CA ASP A 246 9.77 4.66 -19.12
C ASP A 246 10.40 5.46 -17.97
N SER A 247 10.46 4.86 -16.78
CA SER A 247 11.16 5.44 -15.64
C SER A 247 12.68 5.30 -15.82
N ASP A 248 13.27 6.29 -16.48
CA ASP A 248 14.69 6.34 -16.82
C ASP A 248 15.20 7.78 -16.64
N ASP A 249 16.24 7.95 -15.82
CA ASP A 249 16.84 9.25 -15.50
C ASP A 249 17.53 9.89 -16.71
N GLU A 250 18.02 9.10 -17.66
CA GLU A 250 18.68 9.56 -18.88
C GLU A 250 17.68 9.93 -20.00
N ALA A 251 16.41 9.59 -19.84
CA ALA A 251 15.37 9.91 -20.80
C ALA A 251 14.98 11.41 -20.74
N PRO A 252 14.33 11.95 -21.79
CA PRO A 252 13.76 13.29 -21.75
C PRO A 252 12.79 13.47 -20.57
N PHE A 253 12.88 14.61 -19.90
CA PHE A 253 12.01 14.90 -18.76
C PHE A 253 10.52 14.85 -19.14
N ALA A 254 9.77 14.10 -18.35
CA ALA A 254 8.31 14.10 -18.37
C ALA A 254 7.77 14.05 -16.94
N GLY A 255 6.82 14.92 -16.63
CA GLY A 255 6.22 14.99 -15.31
C GLY A 255 4.84 15.61 -15.32
N ILE A 256 4.11 15.46 -14.23
CA ILE A 256 2.80 16.08 -14.03
C ILE A 256 2.76 16.81 -12.69
N ALA A 257 2.31 18.07 -12.72
CA ALA A 257 1.96 18.80 -11.52
C ALA A 257 0.56 18.37 -11.07
N PHE A 258 0.46 17.70 -9.93
CA PHE A 258 -0.80 17.13 -9.45
C PHE A 258 -1.40 17.86 -8.25
N LYS A 259 -0.59 18.67 -7.55
CA LYS A 259 -1.05 19.40 -6.37
C LYS A 259 -0.34 20.73 -6.20
N ILE A 260 -1.09 21.74 -5.76
CA ILE A 260 -0.56 23.03 -5.31
C ILE A 260 -0.96 23.22 -3.85
N ALA A 261 -0.01 23.60 -3.01
CA ALA A 261 -0.24 23.96 -1.61
C ALA A 261 0.36 25.32 -1.31
N THR A 262 -0.16 25.99 -0.30
CA THR A 262 0.41 27.23 0.21
C THR A 262 1.15 26.95 1.51
N ASP A 263 2.42 27.29 1.55
CA ASP A 263 3.26 27.22 2.74
C ASP A 263 3.45 28.64 3.31
N PRO A 264 3.30 28.84 4.62
CA PRO A 264 3.42 30.18 5.23
C PRO A 264 4.81 30.82 5.06
N PHE A 265 5.87 30.02 4.87
CA PHE A 265 7.24 30.48 4.82
C PHE A 265 7.80 30.58 3.40
N VAL A 266 7.46 29.64 2.52
CA VAL A 266 7.97 29.58 1.15
C VAL A 266 6.96 29.95 0.07
N GLY A 267 5.72 30.19 0.45
CA GLY A 267 4.67 30.61 -0.49
C GLY A 267 4.02 29.42 -1.20
N SER A 268 3.85 29.50 -2.52
CA SER A 268 3.19 28.44 -3.28
C SER A 268 4.15 27.29 -3.60
N LEU A 269 3.78 26.09 -3.19
CA LEU A 269 4.46 24.84 -3.49
C LEU A 269 3.70 24.06 -4.55
N THR A 270 4.37 23.65 -5.61
CA THR A 270 3.82 22.75 -6.62
C THR A 270 4.43 21.37 -6.49
N PHE A 271 3.60 20.36 -6.23
CA PHE A 271 4.03 18.97 -6.17
C PHE A 271 3.99 18.37 -7.57
N VAL A 272 5.12 17.77 -7.97
CA VAL A 272 5.30 17.20 -9.30
C VAL A 272 5.65 15.72 -9.18
N ARG A 273 4.94 14.87 -9.93
CA ARG A 273 5.37 13.50 -10.19
C ARG A 273 6.28 13.52 -11.41
N VAL A 274 7.51 13.07 -11.25
CA VAL A 274 8.45 12.84 -12.35
C VAL A 274 8.28 11.41 -12.86
N TYR A 275 8.05 11.25 -14.15
CA TYR A 275 7.93 9.94 -14.81
C TYR A 275 9.21 9.51 -15.51
N SER A 276 9.94 10.46 -16.11
CA SER A 276 11.22 10.22 -16.77
C SER A 276 12.12 11.44 -16.69
N GLY A 277 13.41 11.23 -16.84
CA GLY A 277 14.42 12.27 -16.77
C GLY A 277 14.56 12.86 -15.37
N VAL A 278 15.42 13.83 -15.26
CA VAL A 278 15.66 14.61 -14.03
C VAL A 278 15.42 16.09 -14.31
N PHE A 279 15.00 16.84 -13.27
CA PHE A 279 15.04 18.30 -13.35
C PHE A 279 15.55 18.88 -12.03
N ASN A 280 16.31 19.95 -12.15
CA ASN A 280 16.99 20.59 -11.04
C ASN A 280 16.55 22.03 -10.87
N THR A 281 16.85 22.61 -9.72
CA THR A 281 16.65 24.04 -9.49
C THR A 281 17.39 24.85 -10.56
N GLY A 282 16.67 25.74 -11.22
CA GLY A 282 17.19 26.57 -12.28
C GLY A 282 16.92 26.06 -13.70
N ASP A 283 16.51 24.81 -13.86
CA ASP A 283 16.12 24.25 -15.15
C ASP A 283 14.84 24.93 -15.70
N SER A 284 14.65 24.84 -17.00
CA SER A 284 13.45 25.31 -17.66
C SER A 284 12.62 24.15 -18.15
N VAL A 285 11.36 24.08 -17.73
CA VAL A 285 10.39 23.08 -18.17
C VAL A 285 9.39 23.70 -19.12
N TYR A 286 9.00 22.94 -20.15
CA TYR A 286 7.96 23.33 -21.09
C TYR A 286 6.59 22.86 -20.57
N LEU A 287 5.63 23.76 -20.56
CA LEU A 287 4.24 23.48 -20.18
C LEU A 287 3.39 23.41 -21.45
N PRO A 288 3.11 22.23 -22.00
CA PRO A 288 2.46 22.08 -23.30
C PRO A 288 1.05 22.70 -23.33
N ILE A 289 0.27 22.53 -22.26
CA ILE A 289 -1.08 23.11 -22.17
C ILE A 289 -1.06 24.65 -22.23
N LYS A 290 -0.02 25.30 -21.70
CA LYS A 290 0.12 26.76 -21.68
C LYS A 290 0.98 27.31 -22.83
N GLY A 291 1.66 26.43 -23.58
CA GLY A 291 2.56 26.82 -24.67
C GLY A 291 3.75 27.67 -24.21
N LYS A 292 4.20 27.56 -22.96
CA LYS A 292 5.28 28.39 -22.43
C LYS A 292 6.30 27.59 -21.59
N LYS A 293 7.50 28.18 -21.44
CA LYS A 293 8.52 27.67 -20.53
C LYS A 293 8.40 28.36 -19.18
N GLU A 294 8.59 27.60 -18.13
CA GLU A 294 8.74 28.11 -16.76
C GLU A 294 10.05 27.62 -16.16
N ARG A 295 10.63 28.45 -15.28
CA ARG A 295 11.86 28.11 -14.58
C ARG A 295 11.53 27.49 -13.23
N VAL A 296 12.24 26.40 -12.93
CA VAL A 296 12.13 25.70 -11.66
C VAL A 296 12.90 26.44 -10.55
#